data_b4f53c0ab5a8798506338c40643bc075
#
_entry.id   b4f53c0ab5a8798506338c40643bc075
#
_cell.length_a   1.000
_cell.length_b   1.000
_cell.length_c   1.000
_cell.angle_alpha   90.00
_cell.angle_beta   90.00
_cell.angle_gamma   90.00
#
_symmetry.space_group_name_H-M   'P 1'
#
loop_
_entity.id
_entity.type
_entity.pdbx_description
1 polymer ?
#
loop_
_entity_poly.entity_id
_entity_poly.type
_entity_poly.pdbx_seq_one_letter_code
_entity_poly.pdbx_strand_id
1 'polypeptide(L)'
;ACNKLGLKLKVVGDGPDYKRLKAMAGPTVELLGRVDDAHVKELYAGCRAFLFPGEEDFGITPLEAMASGRPVIAYGKGGALETVVEGVTGTFFKEQTTDSLIDALRRFETMTFDKHKLREHAEKFDDEVFKARIKAFVEEKYNERNGVQK
;
A
#
# COMPACT_ATOMS: atom_id res chain seq x y z
N ALA A 1 -14.98 0.38 10.19
CA ALA A 1 -14.12 -0.63 10.82
C ALA A 1 -13.33 -0.02 11.97
N CYS A 2 -12.61 1.07 11.74
CA CYS A 2 -11.79 1.75 12.76
C CYS A 2 -12.63 2.29 13.91
N ASN A 3 -13.80 2.88 13.62
CA ASN A 3 -14.73 3.32 14.66
C ASN A 3 -15.24 2.15 15.51
N LYS A 4 -15.60 1.02 14.90
CA LYS A 4 -16.07 -0.18 15.63
C LYS A 4 -14.99 -0.77 16.53
N LEU A 5 -13.71 -0.68 16.12
CA LEU A 5 -12.56 -1.20 16.89
C LEU A 5 -11.90 -0.17 17.81
N GLY A 6 -12.32 1.08 17.79
CA GLY A 6 -11.66 2.16 18.54
C GLY A 6 -10.25 2.51 18.04
N LEU A 7 -9.91 2.14 16.81
CA LEU A 7 -8.59 2.37 16.22
C LEU A 7 -8.52 3.77 15.58
N LYS A 8 -7.43 4.49 15.84
CA LYS A 8 -7.19 5.79 15.20
C LYS A 8 -6.83 5.59 13.74
N LEU A 9 -7.53 6.30 12.85
CA LEU A 9 -7.28 6.33 11.42
C LEU A 9 -7.08 7.77 10.96
N LYS A 10 -6.00 8.02 10.23
CA LYS A 10 -5.77 9.27 9.50
C LYS A 10 -5.96 9.03 8.01
N VAL A 11 -6.80 9.83 7.37
CA VAL A 11 -7.10 9.75 5.95
C VAL A 11 -6.54 10.98 5.27
N VAL A 12 -5.61 10.77 4.33
CA VAL A 12 -5.01 11.83 3.51
C VAL A 12 -5.68 11.83 2.15
N GLY A 13 -6.01 13.01 1.67
CA GLY A 13 -6.60 13.21 0.35
C GLY A 13 -7.80 14.15 0.37
N ASP A 14 -8.12 14.66 -0.79
CA ASP A 14 -9.07 15.74 -1.03
C ASP A 14 -9.82 15.44 -2.34
N GLY A 15 -10.50 14.31 -2.37
CA GLY A 15 -11.28 13.87 -3.53
C GLY A 15 -12.75 14.30 -3.48
N PRO A 16 -13.52 14.02 -4.55
CA PRO A 16 -14.94 14.37 -4.63
C PRO A 16 -15.77 13.88 -3.44
N ASP A 17 -15.38 12.75 -2.86
CA ASP A 17 -16.06 12.12 -1.73
C ASP A 17 -15.69 12.69 -0.35
N TYR A 18 -14.75 13.66 -0.26
CA TYR A 18 -14.26 14.18 1.01
C TYR A 18 -15.38 14.61 1.95
N LYS A 19 -16.36 15.41 1.46
CA LYS A 19 -17.49 15.89 2.28
C LYS A 19 -18.34 14.75 2.82
N ARG A 20 -18.63 13.75 1.98
CA ARG A 20 -19.41 12.57 2.37
C ARG A 20 -18.67 11.74 3.41
N LEU A 21 -17.38 11.49 3.20
CA LEU A 21 -16.53 10.74 4.12
C LEU A 21 -16.35 11.48 5.46
N LYS A 22 -16.21 12.80 5.42
CA LYS A 22 -16.12 13.62 6.62
C LYS A 22 -17.39 13.57 7.48
N ALA A 23 -18.55 13.52 6.85
CA ALA A 23 -19.83 13.35 7.55
C ALA A 23 -19.99 11.93 8.17
N MET A 24 -19.33 10.92 7.59
CA MET A 24 -19.32 9.53 8.10
C MET A 24 -18.23 9.30 9.15
N ALA A 25 -17.23 10.16 9.22
CA ALA A 25 -16.10 10.03 10.14
C ALA A 25 -16.60 10.08 11.58
N GLY A 26 -16.29 9.05 12.36
CA GLY A 26 -16.56 9.01 13.78
C GLY A 26 -15.35 9.53 14.58
N PRO A 27 -15.37 9.40 15.90
CA PRO A 27 -14.38 10.00 16.79
C PRO A 27 -12.95 9.46 16.61
N THR A 28 -12.78 8.34 15.95
CA THR A 28 -11.46 7.72 15.73
C THR A 28 -10.87 8.02 14.35
N VAL A 29 -11.64 8.66 13.45
CA VAL A 29 -11.26 8.91 12.06
C VAL A 29 -11.01 10.40 11.83
N GLU A 30 -9.80 10.73 11.44
CA GLU A 30 -9.37 12.10 11.12
C GLU A 30 -9.11 12.21 9.61
N LEU A 31 -9.86 13.07 8.92
CA LEU A 31 -9.62 13.42 7.52
C LEU A 31 -8.76 14.68 7.46
N LEU A 32 -7.52 14.54 7.00
CA LEU A 32 -6.52 15.60 6.94
C LEU A 32 -6.64 16.49 5.69
N GLY A 33 -7.42 16.02 4.69
CA GLY A 33 -7.42 16.67 3.38
C GLY A 33 -6.08 16.48 2.67
N ARG A 34 -5.73 17.45 1.83
CA ARG A 34 -4.43 17.45 1.14
C ARG A 34 -3.34 17.94 2.09
N VAL A 35 -2.27 17.19 2.17
CA VAL A 35 -1.06 17.53 2.92
C VAL A 35 0.16 17.51 1.99
N ASP A 36 1.26 18.11 2.39
CA ASP A 36 2.51 18.08 1.64
C ASP A 36 3.28 16.76 1.82
N ASP A 37 4.28 16.54 0.99
CA ASP A 37 5.07 15.30 0.98
C ASP A 37 5.85 15.09 2.27
N ALA A 38 6.28 16.16 2.95
CA ALA A 38 6.98 16.05 4.22
C ALA A 38 6.05 15.48 5.29
N HIS A 39 4.83 15.99 5.35
CA HIS A 39 3.82 15.49 6.28
C HIS A 39 3.36 14.07 5.94
N VAL A 40 3.26 13.70 4.64
CA VAL A 40 2.99 12.31 4.23
C VAL A 40 4.07 11.37 4.77
N LYS A 41 5.35 11.73 4.66
CA LYS A 41 6.48 10.93 5.20
C LYS A 41 6.39 10.76 6.72
N GLU A 42 6.03 11.82 7.44
CA GLU A 42 5.81 11.75 8.90
C GLU A 42 4.65 10.81 9.26
N LEU A 43 3.56 10.86 8.50
CA LEU A 43 2.42 9.98 8.70
C LEU A 43 2.79 8.52 8.48
N TYR A 44 3.51 8.21 7.40
CA TYR A 44 4.05 6.85 7.20
C TYR A 44 4.98 6.45 8.35
N ALA A 45 5.93 7.31 8.72
CA ALA A 45 6.87 7.00 9.81
C ALA A 45 6.17 6.77 11.16
N GLY A 46 5.04 7.43 11.40
CA GLY A 46 4.28 7.36 12.66
C GLY A 46 3.18 6.30 12.70
N CYS A 47 2.75 5.74 11.57
CA CYS A 47 1.64 4.79 11.56
C CYS A 47 2.09 3.39 12.02
N ARG A 48 1.13 2.57 12.45
CA ARG A 48 1.35 1.14 12.74
C ARG A 48 1.27 0.30 11.48
N ALA A 49 0.36 0.65 10.57
CA ALA A 49 0.16 0.03 9.28
C ALA A 49 -0.46 1.04 8.31
N PHE A 50 -0.28 0.80 7.03
CA PHE A 50 -0.98 1.50 5.96
C PHE A 50 -2.17 0.67 5.50
N LEU A 51 -3.35 1.29 5.39
CA LEU A 51 -4.56 0.66 4.87
C LEU A 51 -4.69 0.97 3.38
N PHE A 52 -4.79 -0.07 2.56
CA PHE A 52 -4.98 0.05 1.12
C PHE A 52 -6.25 -0.69 0.68
N PRO A 53 -7.44 -0.05 0.82
CA PRO A 53 -8.73 -0.69 0.60
C PRO A 53 -9.21 -0.67 -0.85
N GLY A 54 -8.53 0.05 -1.73
CA GLY A 54 -8.84 0.13 -3.15
C GLY A 54 -8.31 -1.04 -3.96
N GLU A 55 -8.88 -1.26 -5.13
CA GLU A 55 -8.31 -2.10 -6.18
C GLU A 55 -7.67 -1.18 -7.22
N GLU A 56 -6.38 -1.34 -7.46
CA GLU A 56 -5.59 -0.55 -8.42
C GLU A 56 -4.67 -1.47 -9.22
N ASP A 57 -4.24 -1.02 -10.39
CA ASP A 57 -3.39 -1.81 -11.27
C ASP A 57 -2.00 -2.07 -10.70
N PHE A 58 -1.44 -1.11 -9.94
CA PHE A 58 -0.13 -1.27 -9.31
C PHE A 58 -0.12 -0.84 -7.83
N GLY A 59 -0.43 0.42 -7.55
CA GLY A 59 -0.44 0.98 -6.20
C GLY A 59 0.96 1.37 -5.69
N ILE A 60 1.36 2.63 -5.91
CA ILE A 60 2.65 3.16 -5.43
C ILE A 60 2.63 3.35 -3.91
N THR A 61 1.51 3.79 -3.35
CA THR A 61 1.39 4.11 -1.91
C THR A 61 1.67 2.96 -0.95
N PRO A 62 1.33 1.67 -1.24
CA PRO A 62 1.83 0.54 -0.47
C PRO A 62 3.35 0.44 -0.42
N LEU A 63 4.04 0.71 -1.54
CA LEU A 63 5.50 0.67 -1.60
C LEU A 63 6.14 1.80 -0.80
N GLU A 64 5.56 3.00 -0.81
CA GLU A 64 6.00 4.13 0.03
C GLU A 64 5.88 3.81 1.52
N ALA A 65 4.79 3.15 1.94
CA ALA A 65 4.62 2.68 3.30
C ALA A 65 5.69 1.65 3.68
N MET A 66 5.96 0.66 2.82
CA MET A 66 7.00 -0.35 3.04
C MET A 66 8.41 0.27 3.07
N ALA A 67 8.71 1.23 2.18
CA ALA A 67 9.95 1.99 2.20
C ALA A 67 10.15 2.76 3.51
N SER A 68 9.05 3.21 4.12
CA SER A 68 9.03 3.80 5.46
C SER A 68 9.10 2.77 6.59
N GLY A 69 9.21 1.47 6.27
CA GLY A 69 9.25 0.37 7.22
C GLY A 69 7.90 0.09 7.87
N ARG A 70 6.80 0.31 7.16
CA ARG A 70 5.43 0.10 7.65
C ARG A 70 4.71 -0.97 6.84
N PRO A 71 4.11 -1.96 7.52
CA PRO A 71 3.36 -3.01 6.84
C PRO A 71 2.04 -2.49 6.27
N VAL A 72 1.53 -3.22 5.29
CA VAL A 72 0.32 -2.87 4.57
C VAL A 72 -0.81 -3.85 4.90
N ILE A 73 -2.02 -3.33 5.08
CA ILE A 73 -3.25 -4.12 5.13
C ILE A 73 -4.03 -3.78 3.87
N ALA A 74 -4.02 -4.67 2.90
CA ALA A 74 -4.53 -4.41 1.56
C ALA A 74 -5.79 -5.23 1.22
N TYR A 75 -6.61 -4.68 0.33
CA TYR A 75 -7.60 -5.48 -0.37
C TYR A 75 -6.87 -6.47 -1.31
N GLY A 76 -7.16 -7.77 -1.18
CA GLY A 76 -6.46 -8.83 -1.88
C GLY A 76 -6.82 -8.94 -3.35
N LYS A 77 -6.68 -7.84 -4.12
CA LYS A 77 -6.89 -7.79 -5.57
C LYS A 77 -5.97 -6.78 -6.25
N GLY A 78 -5.89 -6.89 -7.60
CA GLY A 78 -5.10 -6.01 -8.45
C GLY A 78 -3.63 -5.99 -8.06
N GLY A 79 -2.96 -4.86 -8.24
CA GLY A 79 -1.54 -4.67 -8.00
C GLY A 79 -1.09 -4.90 -6.55
N ALA A 80 -2.02 -4.87 -5.59
CA ALA A 80 -1.68 -5.23 -4.21
C ALA A 80 -1.16 -6.67 -4.09
N LEU A 81 -1.63 -7.60 -4.94
CA LEU A 81 -1.15 -8.99 -4.96
C LEU A 81 0.28 -9.13 -5.50
N GLU A 82 0.76 -8.14 -6.24
CA GLU A 82 2.12 -8.10 -6.78
C GLU A 82 3.10 -7.40 -5.84
N THR A 83 2.61 -6.42 -5.09
CA THR A 83 3.45 -5.55 -4.24
C THR A 83 3.48 -5.95 -2.78
N VAL A 84 2.42 -6.58 -2.25
CA VAL A 84 2.34 -7.01 -0.85
C VAL A 84 2.57 -8.51 -0.75
N VAL A 85 3.39 -8.93 0.22
CA VAL A 85 3.67 -10.34 0.53
C VAL A 85 3.04 -10.68 1.88
N GLU A 86 2.06 -11.61 1.86
CA GLU A 86 1.34 -12.04 3.08
C GLU A 86 2.31 -12.50 4.18
N GLY A 87 2.16 -11.94 5.38
CA GLY A 87 2.97 -12.27 6.54
C GLY A 87 4.40 -11.71 6.53
N VAL A 88 4.85 -11.10 5.43
CA VAL A 88 6.20 -10.52 5.30
C VAL A 88 6.14 -8.99 5.21
N THR A 89 5.34 -8.46 4.30
CA THR A 89 5.21 -7.01 4.12
C THR A 89 3.82 -6.50 4.47
N GLY A 90 2.86 -7.38 4.71
CA GLY A 90 1.51 -7.01 5.08
C GLY A 90 0.59 -8.19 5.22
N THR A 91 -0.71 -7.92 5.18
CA THR A 91 -1.78 -8.93 5.16
C THR A 91 -2.95 -8.45 4.28
N PHE A 92 -3.79 -9.38 3.85
CA PHE A 92 -4.92 -9.06 2.98
C PHE A 92 -6.27 -9.25 3.68
N PHE A 93 -7.24 -8.46 3.26
CA PHE A 93 -8.66 -8.78 3.44
C PHE A 93 -9.29 -9.11 2.08
N LYS A 94 -10.30 -10.00 2.10
CA LYS A 94 -10.79 -10.66 0.88
C LYS A 94 -11.98 -9.96 0.22
N GLU A 95 -12.73 -9.19 0.97
CA GLU A 95 -13.94 -8.52 0.51
C GLU A 95 -13.92 -7.06 0.94
N GLN A 96 -14.35 -6.15 0.07
CA GLN A 96 -14.46 -4.72 0.39
C GLN A 96 -15.65 -4.45 1.33
N THR A 97 -15.66 -5.14 2.47
CA THR A 97 -16.66 -5.01 3.54
C THR A 97 -16.00 -4.59 4.84
N THR A 98 -16.77 -3.94 5.70
CA THR A 98 -16.30 -3.55 7.03
C THR A 98 -15.84 -4.77 7.84
N ASP A 99 -16.58 -5.87 7.76
CA ASP A 99 -16.31 -7.06 8.59
C ASP A 99 -15.06 -7.79 8.11
N SER A 100 -14.84 -7.91 6.78
CA SER A 100 -13.59 -8.48 6.24
C SER A 100 -12.37 -7.65 6.64
N LEU A 101 -12.46 -6.32 6.65
CA LEU A 101 -11.39 -5.46 7.12
C LEU A 101 -11.17 -5.59 8.64
N ILE A 102 -12.23 -5.69 9.44
CA ILE A 102 -12.12 -5.92 10.88
C ILE A 102 -11.36 -7.22 11.18
N ASP A 103 -11.66 -8.28 10.46
CA ASP A 103 -10.97 -9.56 10.64
C ASP A 103 -9.47 -9.46 10.26
N ALA A 104 -9.14 -8.74 9.19
CA ALA A 104 -7.75 -8.48 8.85
C ALA A 104 -7.02 -7.64 9.90
N LEU A 105 -7.67 -6.60 10.42
CA LEU A 105 -7.13 -5.76 11.50
C LEU A 105 -6.86 -6.57 12.78
N ARG A 106 -7.77 -7.48 13.14
CA ARG A 106 -7.59 -8.37 14.30
C ARG A 106 -6.43 -9.35 14.10
N ARG A 107 -6.31 -9.97 12.92
CA ARG A 107 -5.16 -10.82 12.60
C ARG A 107 -3.86 -10.03 12.63
N PHE A 108 -3.85 -8.83 12.09
CA PHE A 108 -2.68 -7.95 12.09
C PHE A 108 -2.14 -7.66 13.50
N GLU A 109 -3.00 -7.57 14.52
CA GLU A 109 -2.57 -7.37 15.92
C GLU A 109 -1.67 -8.50 16.45
N THR A 110 -1.77 -9.70 15.90
CA THR A 110 -0.96 -10.86 16.29
C THR A 110 0.29 -11.05 15.41
N MET A 111 0.46 -10.22 14.37
CA MET A 111 1.56 -10.32 13.43
C MET A 111 2.73 -9.40 13.83
N THR A 112 3.92 -9.82 13.47
CA THR A 112 5.14 -9.02 13.64
C THR A 112 5.82 -8.85 12.29
N PHE A 113 6.33 -7.64 12.04
CA PHE A 113 6.94 -7.28 10.77
C PHE A 113 8.34 -6.71 10.98
N ASP A 114 9.29 -7.18 10.20
CA ASP A 114 10.66 -6.69 10.20
C ASP A 114 10.78 -5.48 9.27
N LYS A 115 11.13 -4.32 9.84
CA LYS A 115 11.27 -3.06 9.11
C LYS A 115 12.34 -3.11 8.01
N HIS A 116 13.39 -3.92 8.19
CA HIS A 116 14.44 -4.07 7.18
C HIS A 116 13.92 -4.85 5.98
N LYS A 117 13.20 -5.96 6.22
CA LYS A 117 12.57 -6.74 5.16
C LYS A 117 11.51 -5.95 4.37
N LEU A 118 10.76 -5.08 5.05
CA LEU A 118 9.82 -4.18 4.39
C LEU A 118 10.52 -3.25 3.40
N ARG A 119 11.62 -2.60 3.82
CA ARG A 119 12.41 -1.70 2.98
C ARG A 119 13.08 -2.43 1.83
N GLU A 120 13.77 -3.53 2.13
CA GLU A 120 14.40 -4.40 1.11
C GLU A 120 13.41 -4.86 0.04
N HIS A 121 12.18 -5.14 0.45
CA HIS A 121 11.13 -5.50 -0.50
C HIS A 121 10.72 -4.31 -1.38
N ALA A 122 10.53 -3.12 -0.81
CA ALA A 122 10.18 -1.91 -1.56
C ALA A 122 11.28 -1.51 -2.57
N GLU A 123 12.55 -1.68 -2.23
CA GLU A 123 13.70 -1.40 -3.10
C GLU A 123 13.68 -2.20 -4.41
N LYS A 124 13.00 -3.35 -4.46
CA LYS A 124 12.82 -4.14 -5.71
C LYS A 124 11.97 -3.43 -6.75
N PHE A 125 11.24 -2.41 -6.33
CA PHE A 125 10.35 -1.58 -7.15
C PHE A 125 10.89 -0.16 -7.34
N ASP A 126 12.16 0.07 -6.99
CA ASP A 126 12.84 1.34 -7.19
C ASP A 126 12.89 1.73 -8.68
N ASP A 127 12.91 3.03 -8.92
CA ASP A 127 12.93 3.63 -10.26
C ASP A 127 14.10 3.11 -11.12
N GLU A 128 15.29 2.97 -10.55
CA GLU A 128 16.45 2.44 -11.26
C GLU A 128 16.30 0.96 -11.61
N VAL A 129 15.67 0.18 -10.72
CA VAL A 129 15.36 -1.23 -10.99
C VAL A 129 14.33 -1.34 -12.10
N PHE A 130 13.30 -0.50 -12.08
CA PHE A 130 12.28 -0.45 -13.14
C PHE A 130 12.91 -0.09 -14.48
N LYS A 131 13.72 0.99 -14.55
CA LYS A 131 14.40 1.43 -15.77
C LYS A 131 15.29 0.33 -16.36
N ALA A 132 16.06 -0.35 -15.53
CA ALA A 132 16.91 -1.44 -15.99
C ALA A 132 16.09 -2.61 -16.56
N ARG A 133 15.02 -3.00 -15.89
CA ARG A 133 14.13 -4.11 -16.33
C ARG A 133 13.40 -3.78 -17.62
N ILE A 134 12.79 -2.60 -17.72
CA ILE A 134 12.04 -2.22 -18.92
C ILE A 134 12.98 -2.10 -20.15
N LYS A 135 14.19 -1.56 -19.96
CA LYS A 135 15.19 -1.49 -21.01
C LYS A 135 15.57 -2.88 -21.50
N ALA A 136 15.90 -3.79 -20.58
CA ALA A 136 16.25 -5.17 -20.93
C ALA A 136 15.11 -5.89 -21.66
N PHE A 137 13.88 -5.72 -21.20
CA PHE A 137 12.70 -6.30 -21.83
C PHE A 137 12.50 -5.76 -23.27
N VAL A 138 12.62 -4.46 -23.47
CA VAL A 138 12.48 -3.84 -24.80
C VAL A 138 13.58 -4.35 -25.74
N GLU A 139 14.83 -4.41 -25.28
CA GLU A 139 15.96 -4.93 -26.07
C GLU A 139 15.76 -6.39 -26.46
N GLU A 140 15.30 -7.23 -25.52
CA GLU A 140 14.97 -8.63 -25.77
C GLU A 140 13.90 -8.76 -26.87
N LYS A 141 12.78 -8.08 -26.72
CA LYS A 141 11.66 -8.16 -27.67
C LYS A 141 12.02 -7.56 -29.05
N TYR A 142 12.83 -6.52 -29.07
CA TYR A 142 13.35 -5.96 -30.33
C TYR A 142 14.24 -6.98 -31.08
N ASN A 143 15.13 -7.66 -30.35
CA ASN A 143 16.04 -8.64 -30.93
C ASN A 143 15.28 -9.89 -31.43
N GLU A 144 14.32 -10.39 -30.66
CA GLU A 144 13.43 -11.50 -31.07
C GLU A 144 12.74 -11.17 -32.40
N ARG A 145 12.17 -9.97 -32.52
CA ARG A 145 11.44 -9.55 -33.72
C ARG A 145 12.34 -9.39 -34.94
N ASN A 146 13.59 -8.95 -34.76
CA ASN A 146 14.52 -8.68 -35.86
C ASN A 146 15.48 -9.84 -36.15
N GLY A 147 15.28 -11.03 -35.56
CA GLY A 147 16.07 -12.23 -35.83
C GLY A 147 17.53 -12.11 -35.38
N VAL A 148 17.86 -11.20 -34.47
CA VAL A 148 19.20 -11.07 -33.90
C VAL A 148 19.35 -12.12 -32.81
N GLN A 149 19.81 -13.31 -33.18
CA GLN A 149 20.26 -14.31 -32.19
C GLN A 149 21.60 -13.85 -31.59
N LYS A 150 21.69 -13.86 -30.27
CA LYS A 150 22.97 -13.71 -29.55
C LYS A 150 23.79 -14.96 -29.64
#